data_215f5ca6dd2ed78fa1fc63cfcde9c601
#
_entry.id   215f5ca6dd2ed78fa1fc63cfcde9c601
#
_cell.length_a   1.000
_cell.length_b   1.000
_cell.length_c   1.000
_cell.angle_alpha   90.00
_cell.angle_beta   90.00
_cell.angle_gamma   90.00
#
_symmetry.space_group_name_H-M   'P 1'
#
loop_
_entity.id
_entity.type
_entity.pdbx_description
1 polymer ?
#
loop_
_entity_poly.entity_id
_entity_poly.type
_entity_poly.pdbx_seq_one_letter_code
_entity_poly.pdbx_strand_id
1 'polypeptide(L)'
;MNVLEVKGLHKVYPGKIVTQALTDIHLNIEKGEFVGIMGPSGSGKTTLLNMVSTIDQPSSGEVNINGSNPYLLNKKELAHFRRKQLGFVFQDFNLLETLTVAENIVLPLTLDNRKLSQMEILLQRVAERLNITDILSKRTYEISGGQRQRTAIARVIITSPSIILADEPTGALDSNSSRMVMESLEDINHKEGTTLMLVTHDPLAASYCNRIVFIKDGKLAAEIHRGDNRQAFFQKIIDTLSFWGGNSHELSSIRV
;
A
#
# COMPACT_ATOMS: atom_id res chain seq x y z
N MET A 1 -5.03 12.15 -15.01
CA MET A 1 -5.62 10.87 -15.45
C MET A 1 -5.68 9.96 -14.24
N ASN A 2 -6.87 9.48 -13.88
CA ASN A 2 -7.04 8.62 -12.71
C ASN A 2 -6.53 7.20 -12.99
N VAL A 3 -5.72 6.69 -12.07
CA VAL A 3 -5.31 5.28 -12.04
C VAL A 3 -6.33 4.45 -11.26
N LEU A 4 -6.89 5.00 -10.19
CA LEU A 4 -7.96 4.39 -9.41
C LEU A 4 -9.17 5.30 -9.39
N GLU A 5 -10.34 4.73 -9.68
CA GLU A 5 -11.64 5.37 -9.48
C GLU A 5 -12.55 4.43 -8.70
N VAL A 6 -13.05 4.91 -7.57
CA VAL A 6 -14.05 4.23 -6.73
C VAL A 6 -15.31 5.06 -6.73
N LYS A 7 -16.46 4.46 -7.06
CA LYS A 7 -17.76 5.15 -7.18
C LYS A 7 -18.83 4.44 -6.39
N GLY A 8 -19.40 5.13 -5.42
CA GLY A 8 -20.53 4.66 -4.62
C GLY A 8 -20.26 3.28 -3.99
N LEU A 9 -19.03 3.06 -3.47
CA LEU A 9 -18.63 1.75 -2.99
C LEU A 9 -19.26 1.46 -1.63
N HIS A 10 -19.94 0.32 -1.54
CA HIS A 10 -20.48 -0.20 -0.29
C HIS A 10 -19.92 -1.59 0.01
N LYS A 11 -19.69 -1.87 1.28
CA LYS A 11 -19.36 -3.21 1.77
C LYS A 11 -20.14 -3.54 3.02
N VAL A 12 -20.89 -4.62 2.93
CA VAL A 12 -21.67 -5.20 4.04
C VAL A 12 -21.19 -6.63 4.25
N TYR A 13 -20.82 -6.98 5.46
CA TYR A 13 -20.53 -8.34 5.84
C TYR A 13 -21.77 -8.98 6.49
N PRO A 14 -22.31 -10.03 5.89
CA PRO A 14 -23.43 -10.78 6.47
C PRO A 14 -22.92 -11.60 7.68
N GLY A 15 -23.72 -11.66 8.75
CA GLY A 15 -23.43 -12.43 9.96
C GLY A 15 -24.62 -12.43 10.90
N LYS A 16 -24.43 -12.93 12.14
CA LYS A 16 -25.45 -12.79 13.20
C LYS A 16 -25.79 -11.31 13.46
N ILE A 17 -24.80 -10.44 13.30
CA ILE A 17 -24.93 -9.00 13.27
C ILE A 17 -24.40 -8.55 11.92
N VAL A 18 -25.23 -7.87 11.14
CA VAL A 18 -24.84 -7.30 9.84
C VAL A 18 -23.90 -6.12 10.11
N THR A 19 -22.69 -6.17 9.56
CA THR A 19 -21.70 -5.11 9.72
C THR A 19 -21.54 -4.35 8.41
N GLN A 20 -21.95 -3.08 8.39
CA GLN A 20 -21.70 -2.17 7.27
C GLN A 20 -20.30 -1.57 7.43
N ALA A 21 -19.34 -2.10 6.67
CA ALA A 21 -17.95 -1.72 6.78
C ALA A 21 -17.59 -0.50 5.91
N LEU A 22 -18.27 -0.32 4.78
CA LEU A 22 -18.12 0.85 3.89
C LEU A 22 -19.47 1.33 3.41
N THR A 23 -19.63 2.65 3.34
CA THR A 23 -20.87 3.32 2.93
C THR A 23 -20.55 4.45 1.98
N ASP A 24 -20.98 4.32 0.73
CA ASP A 24 -20.94 5.38 -0.29
C ASP A 24 -19.54 6.03 -0.44
N ILE A 25 -18.51 5.19 -0.61
CA ILE A 25 -17.15 5.66 -0.81
C ILE A 25 -16.93 6.12 -2.25
N HIS A 26 -16.47 7.35 -2.41
CA HIS A 26 -16.03 7.95 -3.66
C HIS A 26 -14.57 8.38 -3.52
N LEU A 27 -13.66 7.74 -4.25
CA LEU A 27 -12.23 8.01 -4.17
C LEU A 27 -11.59 7.94 -5.55
N ASN A 28 -10.83 8.97 -5.90
CA ASN A 28 -10.01 8.98 -7.12
C ASN A 28 -8.54 9.11 -6.73
N ILE A 29 -7.66 8.38 -7.40
CA ILE A 29 -6.21 8.52 -7.27
C ILE A 29 -5.62 8.78 -8.66
N GLU A 30 -4.91 9.88 -8.80
CA GLU A 30 -4.27 10.26 -10.05
C GLU A 30 -2.95 9.50 -10.26
N LYS A 31 -2.54 9.39 -11.53
CA LYS A 31 -1.25 8.78 -11.87
C LYS A 31 -0.10 9.53 -11.21
N GLY A 32 0.77 8.81 -10.54
CA GLY A 32 1.94 9.35 -9.83
C GLY A 32 1.60 9.98 -8.47
N GLU A 33 0.35 9.88 -8.02
CA GLU A 33 -0.05 10.38 -6.71
C GLU A 33 0.33 9.38 -5.61
N PHE A 34 0.75 9.89 -4.45
CA PHE A 34 0.96 9.11 -3.23
C PHE A 34 -0.11 9.49 -2.20
N VAL A 35 -1.13 8.65 -2.06
CA VAL A 35 -2.30 8.89 -1.20
C VAL A 35 -2.23 8.03 0.04
N GLY A 36 -2.42 8.65 1.22
CA GLY A 36 -2.58 7.94 2.48
C GLY A 36 -4.06 7.81 2.87
N ILE A 37 -4.44 6.65 3.38
CA ILE A 37 -5.75 6.38 3.96
C ILE A 37 -5.56 6.20 5.46
N MET A 38 -6.15 7.10 6.25
CA MET A 38 -6.05 7.10 7.70
C MET A 38 -7.42 7.04 8.38
N GLY A 39 -7.44 6.73 9.66
CA GLY A 39 -8.63 6.69 10.49
C GLY A 39 -8.49 5.74 11.68
N PRO A 40 -9.41 5.76 12.64
CA PRO A 40 -9.36 4.90 13.82
C PRO A 40 -9.44 3.40 13.46
N SER A 41 -9.09 2.54 14.41
CA SER A 41 -9.29 1.09 14.25
C SER A 41 -10.76 0.78 13.94
N GLY A 42 -11.00 -0.16 13.04
CA GLY A 42 -12.37 -0.53 12.62
C GLY A 42 -13.08 0.45 11.70
N SER A 43 -12.45 1.56 11.26
CA SER A 43 -13.10 2.56 10.40
C SER A 43 -13.37 2.11 8.96
N GLY A 44 -12.81 0.97 8.51
CA GLY A 44 -12.99 0.45 7.15
C GLY A 44 -11.78 0.58 6.22
N LYS A 45 -10.61 1.03 6.69
CA LYS A 45 -9.38 1.20 5.87
C LYS A 45 -8.95 -0.08 5.16
N THR A 46 -8.74 -1.15 5.91
CA THR A 46 -8.36 -2.47 5.36
C THR A 46 -9.47 -3.03 4.46
N THR A 47 -10.74 -2.77 4.79
CA THR A 47 -11.86 -3.15 3.91
C THR A 47 -11.77 -2.43 2.57
N LEU A 48 -11.54 -1.11 2.56
CA LEU A 48 -11.36 -0.37 1.31
C LEU A 48 -10.15 -0.92 0.51
N LEU A 49 -9.03 -1.17 1.19
CA LEU A 49 -7.85 -1.74 0.56
C LEU A 49 -8.14 -3.10 -0.07
N ASN A 50 -8.89 -3.98 0.63
CA ASN A 50 -9.30 -5.29 0.12
C ASN A 50 -10.21 -5.20 -1.11
N MET A 51 -11.07 -4.17 -1.19
CA MET A 51 -11.86 -3.90 -2.39
C MET A 51 -10.96 -3.45 -3.55
N VAL A 52 -10.09 -2.46 -3.33
CA VAL A 52 -9.19 -1.95 -4.38
C VAL A 52 -8.20 -3.03 -4.85
N SER A 53 -7.70 -3.86 -3.93
CA SER A 53 -6.77 -4.97 -4.25
C SER A 53 -7.45 -6.21 -4.86
N THR A 54 -8.78 -6.20 -4.96
CA THR A 54 -9.58 -7.34 -5.43
C THR A 54 -9.49 -8.60 -4.55
N ILE A 55 -8.99 -8.48 -3.31
CA ILE A 55 -8.94 -9.59 -2.33
C ILE A 55 -10.37 -9.98 -1.93
N ASP A 56 -11.25 -8.99 -1.76
CA ASP A 56 -12.66 -9.19 -1.47
C ASP A 56 -13.53 -8.39 -2.48
N GLN A 57 -14.82 -8.71 -2.56
CA GLN A 57 -15.76 -8.10 -3.52
C GLN A 57 -16.63 -7.04 -2.83
N PRO A 58 -16.93 -5.90 -3.48
CA PRO A 58 -17.90 -4.94 -3.00
C PRO A 58 -19.32 -5.54 -2.96
N SER A 59 -20.14 -5.04 -2.04
CA SER A 59 -21.57 -5.37 -2.02
C SER A 59 -22.33 -4.60 -3.10
N SER A 60 -21.90 -3.36 -3.40
CA SER A 60 -22.35 -2.53 -4.52
C SER A 60 -21.35 -1.41 -4.80
N GLY A 61 -21.54 -0.70 -5.90
CA GLY A 61 -20.62 0.33 -6.39
C GLY A 61 -19.57 -0.22 -7.34
N GLU A 62 -18.63 0.62 -7.76
CA GLU A 62 -17.66 0.30 -8.79
C GLU A 62 -16.24 0.64 -8.34
N VAL A 63 -15.29 -0.21 -8.75
CA VAL A 63 -13.85 0.04 -8.65
C VAL A 63 -13.26 -0.11 -10.03
N ASN A 64 -12.63 0.94 -10.55
CA ASN A 64 -11.95 0.94 -11.83
C ASN A 64 -10.46 1.23 -11.62
N ILE A 65 -9.59 0.43 -12.22
CA ILE A 65 -8.14 0.60 -12.20
C ILE A 65 -7.67 0.70 -13.64
N ASN A 66 -7.06 1.82 -14.02
CA ASN A 66 -6.73 2.14 -15.40
C ASN A 66 -7.92 1.97 -16.37
N GLY A 67 -9.11 2.39 -15.95
CA GLY A 67 -10.34 2.29 -16.74
C GLY A 67 -10.94 0.89 -16.85
N SER A 68 -10.37 -0.11 -16.17
CA SER A 68 -10.87 -1.49 -16.18
C SER A 68 -11.50 -1.85 -14.83
N ASN A 69 -12.71 -2.39 -14.84
CA ASN A 69 -13.33 -2.95 -13.63
C ASN A 69 -12.89 -4.41 -13.43
N PRO A 70 -12.05 -4.71 -12.41
CA PRO A 70 -11.52 -6.05 -12.20
C PRO A 70 -12.59 -7.08 -11.81
N TYR A 71 -13.74 -6.64 -11.30
CA TYR A 71 -14.84 -7.51 -10.87
C TYR A 71 -15.67 -8.07 -12.02
N LEU A 72 -15.47 -7.56 -13.24
CA LEU A 72 -16.10 -8.09 -14.46
C LEU A 72 -15.23 -9.14 -15.15
N LEU A 73 -13.99 -9.35 -14.67
CA LEU A 73 -13.03 -10.28 -15.25
C LEU A 73 -13.27 -11.72 -14.77
N ASN A 74 -13.03 -12.69 -15.64
CA ASN A 74 -12.99 -14.08 -15.23
C ASN A 74 -11.74 -14.39 -14.37
N LYS A 75 -11.68 -15.56 -13.72
CA LYS A 75 -10.60 -15.92 -12.78
C LYS A 75 -9.19 -15.82 -13.38
N LYS A 76 -9.02 -16.22 -14.65
CA LYS A 76 -7.72 -16.19 -15.33
C LYS A 76 -7.31 -14.76 -15.68
N GLU A 77 -8.23 -13.97 -16.17
CA GLU A 77 -8.04 -12.56 -16.47
C GLU A 77 -7.76 -11.75 -15.21
N LEU A 78 -8.49 -11.99 -14.12
CA LEU A 78 -8.27 -11.36 -12.83
C LEU A 78 -6.87 -11.68 -12.25
N ALA A 79 -6.42 -12.94 -12.36
CA ALA A 79 -5.08 -13.32 -11.93
C ALA A 79 -3.99 -12.60 -12.76
N HIS A 80 -4.20 -12.45 -14.07
CA HIS A 80 -3.30 -11.69 -14.93
C HIS A 80 -3.34 -10.19 -14.59
N PHE A 81 -4.53 -9.63 -14.40
CA PHE A 81 -4.75 -8.24 -13.99
C PHE A 81 -4.00 -7.92 -12.69
N ARG A 82 -4.17 -8.74 -11.65
CA ARG A 82 -3.44 -8.59 -10.37
C ARG A 82 -1.93 -8.50 -10.57
N ARG A 83 -1.35 -9.41 -11.35
CA ARG A 83 0.10 -9.43 -11.58
C ARG A 83 0.62 -8.23 -12.36
N LYS A 84 -0.21 -7.64 -13.24
CA LYS A 84 0.20 -6.55 -14.14
C LYS A 84 -0.13 -5.16 -13.60
N GLN A 85 -1.26 -5.03 -12.93
CA GLN A 85 -1.78 -3.72 -12.54
C GLN A 85 -1.53 -3.39 -11.07
N LEU A 86 -1.47 -4.41 -10.21
CA LEU A 86 -1.43 -4.24 -8.77
C LEU A 86 -0.09 -4.69 -8.18
N GLY A 87 0.49 -3.85 -7.34
CA GLY A 87 1.54 -4.24 -6.41
C GLY A 87 0.99 -4.25 -4.99
N PHE A 88 1.31 -5.25 -4.19
CA PHE A 88 0.85 -5.29 -2.81
C PHE A 88 2.02 -5.42 -1.82
N VAL A 89 2.11 -4.47 -0.89
CA VAL A 89 3.10 -4.45 0.20
C VAL A 89 2.35 -4.65 1.51
N PHE A 90 2.61 -5.76 2.18
CA PHE A 90 1.97 -6.16 3.44
C PHE A 90 2.81 -5.79 4.65
N GLN A 91 2.17 -5.69 5.82
CA GLN A 91 2.83 -5.53 7.11
C GLN A 91 3.76 -6.71 7.44
N ASP A 92 3.31 -7.95 7.16
CA ASP A 92 4.04 -9.20 7.46
C ASP A 92 4.95 -9.65 6.31
N PHE A 93 5.34 -8.74 5.40
CA PHE A 93 6.23 -8.95 4.26
C PHE A 93 5.74 -9.98 3.23
N ASN A 94 5.09 -11.06 3.64
CA ASN A 94 4.60 -12.18 2.80
C ASN A 94 5.67 -12.74 1.84
N LEU A 95 6.91 -12.87 2.33
CA LEU A 95 8.00 -13.51 1.61
C LEU A 95 7.96 -15.02 1.81
N LEU A 96 8.39 -15.77 0.78
CA LEU A 96 8.52 -17.22 0.86
C LEU A 96 9.85 -17.56 1.54
N GLU A 97 9.79 -18.19 2.71
CA GLU A 97 10.97 -18.51 3.54
C GLU A 97 11.89 -19.54 2.88
N THR A 98 11.35 -20.40 2.04
CA THR A 98 12.09 -21.41 1.28
C THR A 98 12.92 -20.84 0.13
N LEU A 99 12.69 -19.58 -0.24
CA LEU A 99 13.36 -18.88 -1.33
C LEU A 99 14.40 -17.87 -0.79
N THR A 100 15.43 -17.63 -1.58
CA THR A 100 16.37 -16.53 -1.36
C THR A 100 15.68 -15.17 -1.60
N VAL A 101 16.36 -14.09 -1.23
CA VAL A 101 15.93 -12.72 -1.53
C VAL A 101 15.76 -12.54 -3.05
N ALA A 102 16.76 -12.94 -3.84
CA ALA A 102 16.68 -12.85 -5.30
C ALA A 102 15.49 -13.63 -5.87
N GLU A 103 15.29 -14.88 -5.44
CA GLU A 103 14.18 -15.72 -5.89
C GLU A 103 12.82 -15.15 -5.51
N ASN A 104 12.66 -14.57 -4.31
CA ASN A 104 11.44 -13.85 -3.92
C ASN A 104 11.16 -12.68 -4.86
N ILE A 105 12.18 -11.88 -5.18
CA ILE A 105 12.03 -10.69 -6.02
C ILE A 105 11.61 -11.06 -7.44
N VAL A 106 12.24 -12.07 -8.05
CA VAL A 106 11.97 -12.46 -9.46
C VAL A 106 10.74 -13.36 -9.63
N LEU A 107 10.15 -13.85 -8.54
CA LEU A 107 9.02 -14.77 -8.57
C LEU A 107 7.88 -14.34 -9.50
N PRO A 108 7.37 -13.09 -9.46
CA PRO A 108 6.30 -12.66 -10.35
C PRO A 108 6.70 -12.66 -11.83
N LEU A 109 7.97 -12.41 -12.16
CA LEU A 109 8.48 -12.47 -13.53
C LEU A 109 8.60 -13.92 -14.03
N THR A 110 8.94 -14.85 -13.14
CA THR A 110 8.96 -16.28 -13.42
C THR A 110 7.57 -16.79 -13.78
N LEU A 111 6.54 -16.36 -13.05
CA LEU A 111 5.14 -16.70 -13.35
C LEU A 111 4.64 -16.11 -14.69
N ASP A 112 5.29 -15.07 -15.19
CA ASP A 112 5.02 -14.45 -16.50
C ASP A 112 5.89 -15.04 -17.62
N ASN A 113 6.69 -16.10 -17.35
CA ASN A 113 7.61 -16.73 -18.30
C ASN A 113 8.61 -15.73 -18.94
N ARG A 114 9.10 -14.75 -18.19
CA ARG A 114 10.14 -13.82 -18.66
C ARG A 114 11.46 -14.54 -18.90
N LYS A 115 12.24 -14.08 -19.88
CA LYS A 115 13.58 -14.63 -20.16
C LYS A 115 14.52 -14.34 -18.98
N LEU A 116 15.37 -15.33 -18.62
CA LEU A 116 16.30 -15.24 -17.50
C LEU A 116 17.17 -13.97 -17.57
N SER A 117 17.76 -13.69 -18.74
CA SER A 117 18.60 -12.50 -18.95
C SER A 117 17.87 -11.16 -18.67
N GLN A 118 16.57 -11.11 -18.93
CA GLN A 118 15.77 -9.92 -18.59
C GLN A 118 15.50 -9.84 -17.09
N MET A 119 15.26 -10.99 -16.44
CA MET A 119 15.05 -11.06 -14.99
C MET A 119 16.29 -10.61 -14.22
N GLU A 120 17.49 -11.04 -14.64
CA GLU A 120 18.75 -10.64 -14.00
C GLU A 120 18.99 -9.12 -14.07
N ILE A 121 18.75 -8.49 -15.22
CA ILE A 121 18.88 -7.04 -15.38
C ILE A 121 17.89 -6.29 -14.48
N LEU A 122 16.63 -6.74 -14.44
CA LEU A 122 15.60 -6.11 -13.60
C LEU A 122 15.88 -6.33 -12.12
N LEU A 123 16.31 -7.53 -11.73
CA LEU A 123 16.70 -7.85 -10.35
C LEU A 123 17.82 -6.92 -9.87
N GLN A 124 18.89 -6.79 -10.64
CA GLN A 124 20.01 -5.94 -10.28
C GLN A 124 19.56 -4.50 -10.07
N ARG A 125 18.77 -3.94 -11.00
CA ARG A 125 18.23 -2.57 -10.91
C ARG A 125 17.41 -2.33 -9.64
N VAL A 126 16.47 -3.22 -9.32
CA VAL A 126 15.61 -3.03 -8.13
C VAL A 126 16.39 -3.27 -6.84
N ALA A 127 17.37 -4.18 -6.83
CA ALA A 127 18.21 -4.47 -5.69
C ALA A 127 19.14 -3.29 -5.34
N GLU A 128 19.78 -2.69 -6.34
CA GLU A 128 20.59 -1.47 -6.18
C GLU A 128 19.76 -0.32 -5.63
N ARG A 129 18.59 -0.10 -6.19
CA ARG A 129 17.69 0.97 -5.78
C ARG A 129 17.26 0.88 -4.33
N LEU A 130 17.02 -0.33 -3.84
CA LEU A 130 16.53 -0.58 -2.47
C LEU A 130 17.66 -0.91 -1.49
N ASN A 131 18.93 -0.81 -1.93
CA ASN A 131 20.13 -1.13 -1.12
C ASN A 131 20.03 -2.53 -0.49
N ILE A 132 19.81 -3.56 -1.33
CA ILE A 132 19.69 -4.98 -0.94
C ILE A 132 20.52 -5.92 -1.81
N THR A 133 21.47 -5.40 -2.60
CA THR A 133 22.35 -6.20 -3.47
C THR A 133 23.20 -7.19 -2.72
N ASP A 134 23.68 -6.82 -1.55
CA ASP A 134 24.54 -7.61 -0.67
C ASP A 134 23.84 -8.81 0.00
N ILE A 135 22.52 -8.85 -0.06
CA ILE A 135 21.70 -9.90 0.58
C ILE A 135 20.96 -10.79 -0.41
N LEU A 136 21.15 -10.63 -1.73
CA LEU A 136 20.38 -11.35 -2.76
C LEU A 136 20.45 -12.87 -2.64
N SER A 137 21.60 -13.42 -2.18
CA SER A 137 21.81 -14.86 -1.99
C SER A 137 21.29 -15.39 -0.65
N LYS A 138 20.95 -14.50 0.31
CA LYS A 138 20.48 -14.90 1.64
C LYS A 138 19.04 -15.38 1.62
N ARG A 139 18.68 -16.19 2.62
CA ARG A 139 17.29 -16.57 2.91
C ARG A 139 16.61 -15.47 3.72
N THR A 140 15.28 -15.43 3.69
CA THR A 140 14.51 -14.37 4.36
C THR A 140 14.65 -14.36 5.87
N TYR A 141 14.97 -15.49 6.50
CA TYR A 141 15.23 -15.59 7.94
C TYR A 141 16.64 -15.12 8.34
N GLU A 142 17.56 -14.91 7.38
CA GLU A 142 18.92 -14.43 7.63
C GLU A 142 19.03 -12.89 7.56
N ILE A 143 17.95 -12.20 7.30
CA ILE A 143 17.91 -10.76 7.08
C ILE A 143 16.99 -10.03 8.06
N SER A 144 17.25 -8.73 8.30
CA SER A 144 16.47 -7.91 9.22
C SER A 144 15.04 -7.64 8.72
N GLY A 145 14.15 -7.19 9.61
CA GLY A 145 12.79 -6.78 9.24
C GLY A 145 12.75 -5.71 8.15
N GLY A 146 13.57 -4.68 8.26
CA GLY A 146 13.68 -3.64 7.24
C GLY A 146 14.21 -4.16 5.90
N GLN A 147 15.16 -5.12 5.91
CA GLN A 147 15.62 -5.79 4.69
C GLN A 147 14.52 -6.67 4.09
N ARG A 148 13.75 -7.38 4.91
CA ARG A 148 12.56 -8.14 4.45
C ARG A 148 11.55 -7.23 3.77
N GLN A 149 11.25 -6.09 4.36
CA GLN A 149 10.29 -5.16 3.77
C GLN A 149 10.79 -4.56 2.46
N ARG A 150 12.07 -4.17 2.37
CA ARG A 150 12.64 -3.71 1.10
C ARG A 150 12.66 -4.82 0.04
N THR A 151 12.87 -6.08 0.43
CA THR A 151 12.73 -7.24 -0.47
C THR A 151 11.29 -7.38 -0.97
N ALA A 152 10.29 -7.22 -0.10
CA ALA A 152 8.88 -7.25 -0.49
C ALA A 152 8.54 -6.11 -1.46
N ILE A 153 9.05 -4.90 -1.21
CA ILE A 153 8.91 -3.76 -2.13
C ILE A 153 9.60 -4.06 -3.48
N ALA A 154 10.83 -4.62 -3.47
CA ALA A 154 11.54 -5.01 -4.70
C ALA A 154 10.73 -5.99 -5.55
N ARG A 155 10.13 -7.02 -4.91
CA ARG A 155 9.24 -7.98 -5.57
C ARG A 155 8.03 -7.30 -6.23
N VAL A 156 7.52 -6.23 -5.64
CA VAL A 156 6.40 -5.47 -6.17
C VAL A 156 6.83 -4.62 -7.36
N ILE A 157 7.86 -3.79 -7.20
CA ILE A 157 8.24 -2.82 -8.23
C ILE A 157 8.88 -3.45 -9.47
N ILE A 158 9.41 -4.68 -9.38
CA ILE A 158 10.04 -5.37 -10.52
C ILE A 158 9.05 -5.62 -11.67
N THR A 159 7.75 -5.66 -11.38
CA THR A 159 6.70 -5.80 -12.40
C THR A 159 6.21 -4.47 -12.97
N SER A 160 6.65 -3.35 -12.41
CA SER A 160 6.18 -2.00 -12.76
C SER A 160 4.66 -1.88 -12.71
N PRO A 161 4.01 -2.12 -11.57
CA PRO A 161 2.56 -2.08 -11.44
C PRO A 161 2.02 -0.67 -11.63
N SER A 162 0.74 -0.55 -12.01
CA SER A 162 0.07 0.74 -12.18
C SER A 162 -0.19 1.45 -10.85
N ILE A 163 -0.44 0.68 -9.80
CA ILE A 163 -0.62 1.18 -8.44
C ILE A 163 -0.02 0.21 -7.43
N ILE A 164 0.66 0.74 -6.42
CA ILE A 164 1.13 0.00 -5.26
C ILE A 164 0.17 0.25 -4.10
N LEU A 165 -0.34 -0.82 -3.51
CA LEU A 165 -1.21 -0.84 -2.35
C LEU A 165 -0.39 -1.30 -1.15
N ALA A 166 -0.18 -0.44 -0.17
CA ALA A 166 0.62 -0.73 1.01
C ALA A 166 -0.27 -0.74 2.27
N ASP A 167 -0.31 -1.86 2.97
CA ASP A 167 -1.06 -2.03 4.22
C ASP A 167 -0.09 -2.03 5.39
N GLU A 168 -0.06 -0.95 6.16
CA GLU A 168 0.81 -0.76 7.34
C GLU A 168 2.27 -1.20 7.10
N PRO A 169 2.94 -0.72 6.03
CA PRO A 169 4.23 -1.29 5.58
C PRO A 169 5.37 -1.10 6.59
N THR A 170 5.15 -0.33 7.65
CA THR A 170 6.11 -0.05 8.72
C THR A 170 5.72 -0.63 10.07
N GLY A 171 4.54 -1.26 10.18
CA GLY A 171 3.95 -1.69 11.46
C GLY A 171 4.74 -2.76 12.23
N ALA A 172 5.61 -3.52 11.56
CA ALA A 172 6.46 -4.54 12.17
C ALA A 172 7.95 -4.11 12.28
N LEU A 173 8.26 -2.81 12.10
CA LEU A 173 9.63 -2.31 11.97
C LEU A 173 10.00 -1.35 13.11
N ASP A 174 11.29 -1.29 13.42
CA ASP A 174 11.86 -0.22 14.24
C ASP A 174 11.85 1.14 13.50
N SER A 175 12.01 2.25 14.23
CA SER A 175 11.91 3.60 13.70
C SER A 175 12.89 3.90 12.56
N ASN A 176 14.13 3.37 12.61
CA ASN A 176 15.11 3.59 11.54
C ASN A 176 14.72 2.81 10.28
N SER A 177 14.35 1.55 10.42
CA SER A 177 13.88 0.70 9.32
C SER A 177 12.60 1.28 8.70
N SER A 178 11.66 1.75 9.51
CA SER A 178 10.42 2.43 9.07
C SER A 178 10.72 3.64 8.21
N ARG A 179 11.64 4.51 8.65
CA ARG A 179 12.06 5.68 7.88
C ARG A 179 12.66 5.28 6.54
N MET A 180 13.59 4.32 6.50
CA MET A 180 14.22 3.86 5.26
C MET A 180 13.21 3.26 4.26
N VAL A 181 12.19 2.55 4.76
CA VAL A 181 11.12 1.99 3.94
C VAL A 181 10.27 3.11 3.36
N MET A 182 9.86 4.11 4.15
CA MET A 182 9.06 5.23 3.67
C MET A 182 9.83 6.12 2.68
N GLU A 183 11.12 6.38 2.93
CA GLU A 183 12.01 7.08 2.00
C GLU A 183 12.13 6.31 0.67
N SER A 184 12.21 4.97 0.72
CA SER A 184 12.23 4.13 -0.49
C SER A 184 10.92 4.24 -1.29
N LEU A 185 9.77 4.24 -0.63
CA LEU A 185 8.46 4.40 -1.29
C LEU A 185 8.29 5.82 -1.88
N GLU A 186 8.70 6.85 -1.15
CA GLU A 186 8.71 8.24 -1.63
C GLU A 186 9.61 8.38 -2.88
N ASP A 187 10.81 7.80 -2.87
CA ASP A 187 11.73 7.78 -3.99
C ASP A 187 11.14 7.07 -5.23
N ILE A 188 10.45 5.94 -5.03
CA ILE A 188 9.75 5.20 -6.09
C ILE A 188 8.63 6.07 -6.69
N ASN A 189 7.88 6.76 -5.86
CA ASN A 189 6.85 7.68 -6.31
C ASN A 189 7.43 8.85 -7.12
N HIS A 190 8.40 9.58 -6.56
CA HIS A 190 8.94 10.79 -7.19
C HIS A 190 9.77 10.52 -8.45
N LYS A 191 10.61 9.48 -8.46
CA LYS A 191 11.55 9.22 -9.56
C LYS A 191 10.93 8.45 -10.73
N GLU A 192 9.93 7.60 -10.45
CA GLU A 192 9.29 6.75 -11.48
C GLU A 192 7.83 7.13 -11.77
N GLY A 193 7.28 8.07 -11.01
CA GLY A 193 5.86 8.43 -11.14
C GLY A 193 4.93 7.28 -10.77
N THR A 194 5.38 6.35 -9.93
CA THR A 194 4.57 5.20 -9.49
C THR A 194 3.46 5.69 -8.57
N THR A 195 2.23 5.29 -8.82
CA THR A 195 1.08 5.62 -7.97
C THR A 195 1.09 4.74 -6.72
N LEU A 196 0.87 5.34 -5.54
CA LEU A 196 0.81 4.62 -4.27
C LEU A 196 -0.45 4.95 -3.48
N MET A 197 -1.04 3.91 -2.88
CA MET A 197 -2.07 4.03 -1.86
C MET A 197 -1.55 3.36 -0.58
N LEU A 198 -1.35 4.14 0.46
CA LEU A 198 -0.86 3.72 1.77
C LEU A 198 -2.02 3.66 2.76
N VAL A 199 -2.24 2.54 3.39
CA VAL A 199 -3.08 2.46 4.59
C VAL A 199 -2.17 2.46 5.80
N THR A 200 -2.39 3.38 6.72
CA THR A 200 -1.63 3.46 7.96
C THR A 200 -2.39 4.20 9.06
N HIS A 201 -2.06 3.90 10.30
CA HIS A 201 -2.45 4.68 11.48
C HIS A 201 -1.29 5.55 12.00
N ASP A 202 -0.07 5.38 11.46
CA ASP A 202 1.11 6.15 11.86
C ASP A 202 1.14 7.52 11.13
N PRO A 203 1.04 8.66 11.86
CA PRO A 203 1.12 9.99 11.26
C PRO A 203 2.46 10.28 10.59
N LEU A 204 3.55 9.67 11.08
CA LEU A 204 4.88 9.87 10.50
C LEU A 204 4.95 9.22 9.11
N ALA A 205 4.51 7.97 8.98
CA ALA A 205 4.41 7.30 7.68
C ALA A 205 3.47 8.05 6.73
N ALA A 206 2.31 8.51 7.22
CA ALA A 206 1.35 9.30 6.45
C ALA A 206 1.93 10.61 5.92
N SER A 207 2.86 11.24 6.66
CA SER A 207 3.47 12.52 6.25
C SER A 207 4.27 12.46 4.94
N TYR A 208 4.62 11.27 4.45
CA TYR A 208 5.28 11.06 3.17
C TYR A 208 4.31 11.16 1.97
N CYS A 209 3.00 11.05 2.20
CA CYS A 209 1.99 11.12 1.15
C CYS A 209 1.80 12.54 0.61
N ASN A 210 1.26 12.68 -0.61
CA ASN A 210 0.86 13.96 -1.20
C ASN A 210 -0.45 14.48 -0.56
N ARG A 211 -1.37 13.57 -0.23
CA ARG A 211 -2.60 13.86 0.52
C ARG A 211 -3.00 12.70 1.40
N ILE A 212 -3.80 13.00 2.40
CA ILE A 212 -4.42 12.02 3.29
C ILE A 212 -5.92 12.11 3.17
N VAL A 213 -6.54 10.95 2.98
CA VAL A 213 -7.98 10.76 3.04
C VAL A 213 -8.30 10.03 4.34
N PHE A 214 -9.17 10.60 5.14
CA PHE A 214 -9.56 10.03 6.42
C PHE A 214 -10.87 9.27 6.29
N ILE A 215 -10.91 8.05 6.85
CA ILE A 215 -12.12 7.23 6.93
C ILE A 215 -12.57 7.15 8.39
N LYS A 216 -13.86 7.41 8.62
CA LYS A 216 -14.52 7.25 9.91
C LYS A 216 -15.87 6.56 9.70
N ASP A 217 -16.16 5.54 10.50
CA ASP A 217 -17.43 4.81 10.47
C ASP A 217 -17.85 4.36 9.05
N GLY A 218 -16.88 3.87 8.26
CA GLY A 218 -17.09 3.38 6.91
C GLY A 218 -17.33 4.46 5.84
N LYS A 219 -17.11 5.75 6.14
CA LYS A 219 -17.29 6.89 5.22
C LYS A 219 -16.03 7.72 5.10
N LEU A 220 -15.84 8.39 3.95
CA LEU A 220 -14.83 9.43 3.83
C LEU A 220 -15.27 10.64 4.67
N ALA A 221 -14.40 11.05 5.59
CA ALA A 221 -14.73 12.09 6.58
C ALA A 221 -14.03 13.42 6.30
N ALA A 222 -12.79 13.39 5.83
CA ALA A 222 -12.04 14.57 5.42
C ALA A 222 -10.88 14.21 4.51
N GLU A 223 -10.31 15.23 3.90
CA GLU A 223 -9.12 15.16 3.08
C GLU A 223 -8.21 16.34 3.38
N ILE A 224 -6.91 16.08 3.47
CA ILE A 224 -5.89 17.13 3.65
C ILE A 224 -4.75 16.90 2.67
N HIS A 225 -4.18 17.97 2.14
CA HIS A 225 -3.09 17.95 1.19
C HIS A 225 -1.79 18.41 1.83
N ARG A 226 -0.68 17.77 1.38
CA ARG A 226 0.68 18.19 1.70
C ARG A 226 0.99 19.46 0.88
N GLY A 227 1.39 20.51 1.57
CA GLY A 227 2.04 21.64 0.93
C GLY A 227 3.53 21.37 0.75
N ASP A 228 4.34 22.42 0.72
CA ASP A 228 5.79 22.32 0.50
C ASP A 228 6.56 21.80 1.73
N ASN A 229 5.93 21.79 2.91
CA ASN A 229 6.58 21.45 4.19
C ASN A 229 5.98 20.19 4.82
N ARG A 230 6.76 19.09 4.81
CA ARG A 230 6.36 17.81 5.41
C ARG A 230 6.11 17.91 6.92
N GLN A 231 6.89 18.71 7.66
CA GLN A 231 6.71 18.87 9.10
C GLN A 231 5.39 19.57 9.44
N ALA A 232 5.03 20.62 8.70
CA ALA A 232 3.74 21.27 8.83
C ALA A 232 2.58 20.33 8.47
N PHE A 233 2.78 19.48 7.45
CA PHE A 233 1.79 18.46 7.07
C PHE A 233 1.61 17.41 8.15
N PHE A 234 2.71 16.92 8.74
CA PHE A 234 2.67 16.01 9.89
C PHE A 234 1.86 16.59 11.06
N GLN A 235 2.09 17.86 11.42
CA GLN A 235 1.30 18.52 12.47
C GLN A 235 -0.19 18.60 12.11
N LYS A 236 -0.52 18.96 10.87
CA LYS A 236 -1.90 18.99 10.38
C LYS A 236 -2.58 17.62 10.44
N ILE A 237 -1.84 16.53 10.19
CA ILE A 237 -2.36 15.16 10.35
C ILE A 237 -2.70 14.89 11.82
N ILE A 238 -1.80 15.22 12.75
CA ILE A 238 -2.02 15.02 14.20
C ILE A 238 -3.22 15.83 14.68
N ASP A 239 -3.33 17.11 14.29
CA ASP A 239 -4.43 17.98 14.67
C ASP A 239 -5.77 17.40 14.17
N THR A 240 -5.81 16.89 12.94
CA THR A 240 -7.01 16.28 12.37
C THR A 240 -7.40 15.00 13.11
N LEU A 241 -6.44 14.13 13.44
CA LEU A 241 -6.68 12.91 14.23
C LEU A 241 -7.16 13.25 15.64
N SER A 242 -6.59 14.26 16.28
CA SER A 242 -6.98 14.72 17.63
C SER A 242 -8.41 15.24 17.67
N PHE A 243 -8.84 15.95 16.62
CA PHE A 243 -10.20 16.42 16.49
C PHE A 243 -11.24 15.27 16.41
N TRP A 244 -10.85 14.13 15.84
CA TRP A 244 -11.77 12.99 15.71
C TRP A 244 -11.60 11.92 16.79
N GLY A 245 -10.44 11.88 17.43
CA GLY A 245 -10.10 10.86 18.43
C GLY A 245 -10.76 11.08 19.78
N GLY A 246 -11.34 12.24 20.11
CA GLY A 246 -12.15 12.55 21.33
C GLY A 246 -11.73 11.93 22.67
N ASN A 247 -10.77 11.01 22.68
CA ASN A 247 -10.20 10.33 23.84
C ASN A 247 -8.67 10.36 23.77
N SER A 248 -8.07 11.10 24.65
CA SER A 248 -6.63 11.32 24.84
C SER A 248 -5.78 10.07 25.16
N HIS A 249 -6.33 8.85 25.12
CA HIS A 249 -5.62 7.63 25.51
C HIS A 249 -4.78 6.99 24.40
N GLU A 250 -5.08 7.21 23.11
CA GLU A 250 -4.25 6.66 22.03
C GLU A 250 -3.03 7.53 21.68
N LEU A 251 -3.04 8.81 22.07
CA LEU A 251 -1.92 9.72 21.83
C LEU A 251 -0.78 9.60 22.86
N SER A 252 -1.00 8.89 23.97
CA SER A 252 0.02 8.68 25.02
C SER A 252 1.15 7.72 24.61
N SER A 253 0.99 6.94 23.55
CA SER A 253 2.02 6.06 22.99
C SER A 253 2.98 6.73 21.99
N ILE A 254 2.74 8.00 21.64
CA ILE A 254 3.55 8.77 20.66
C ILE A 254 4.54 9.73 21.36
N ARG A 255 4.69 9.66 22.69
CA ARG A 255 5.73 10.45 23.38
C ARG A 255 7.05 9.71 23.40
N VAL A 256 7.99 10.27 22.63
CA VAL A 256 9.45 10.14 22.53
C VAL A 256 9.95 9.15 21.52
#